data_1219d5dbf71d7c54ffd31e6071884d83
#
_entry.id   1219d5dbf71d7c54ffd31e6071884d83
#
_cell.length_a   1.000
_cell.length_b   1.000
_cell.length_c   1.000
_cell.angle_alpha   90.00
_cell.angle_beta   90.00
_cell.angle_gamma   90.00
#
_symmetry.space_group_name_H-M   'P 1'
#
loop_
_entity.id
_entity.type
_entity.pdbx_description
1 polymer ?
#
loop_
_entity_poly.entity_id
_entity_poly.type
_entity_poly.pdbx_seq_one_letter_code
_entity_poly.pdbx_strand_id
1 'polypeptide(L)'
;MYAIVKDAAITATGTIKQLFPNTSFAGGVANEEFKTAEDVKSVVHSEVKDQKYYFVTEGNIELVDGVPTQQYTNAAKRLEDEDAKDDDGNQLYVQVWDADYDNGAGKDKGKMVNSSEKLINQGLKTVMTSQVKETANTLLAKTDWMVIRKYERDVAIPSATATYRAAVITECARLETAIGNASDVDALKAVMDAQDWPKEG
;
A
#
# COMPACT_ATOMS: atom_id res chain seq x y z
N MET A 1 -11.16 0.57 23.23
CA MET A 1 -10.88 -0.62 24.07
C MET A 1 -10.31 -0.16 25.40
N TYR A 2 -10.50 -0.95 26.46
CA TYR A 2 -9.99 -0.69 27.81
C TYR A 2 -9.23 -1.89 28.35
N ALA A 3 -8.38 -1.66 29.34
CA ALA A 3 -7.69 -2.69 30.09
C ALA A 3 -7.84 -2.42 31.60
N ILE A 4 -7.96 -3.48 32.39
CA ILE A 4 -7.83 -3.42 33.84
C ILE A 4 -6.36 -3.67 34.17
N VAL A 5 -5.75 -2.72 34.90
CA VAL A 5 -4.30 -2.76 35.25
C VAL A 5 -4.16 -2.83 36.75
N LYS A 6 -3.84 -4.00 37.29
CA LYS A 6 -3.60 -4.22 38.72
C LYS A 6 -2.17 -4.71 38.94
N ASP A 7 -1.55 -4.21 39.98
CA ASP A 7 -0.19 -4.62 40.37
C ASP A 7 0.82 -4.57 39.21
N ALA A 8 0.76 -3.51 38.41
CA ALA A 8 1.56 -3.32 37.20
C ALA A 8 1.39 -4.43 36.13
N ALA A 9 0.25 -5.12 36.10
CA ALA A 9 -0.08 -6.14 35.11
C ALA A 9 -1.46 -5.89 34.49
N ILE A 10 -1.63 -6.23 33.21
CA ILE A 10 -2.94 -6.24 32.55
C ILE A 10 -3.65 -7.53 32.95
N THR A 11 -4.79 -7.41 33.65
CA THR A 11 -5.57 -8.56 34.11
C THR A 11 -6.75 -8.90 33.20
N ALA A 12 -7.28 -7.91 32.46
CA ALA A 12 -8.34 -8.10 31.49
C ALA A 12 -8.34 -6.98 30.46
N THR A 13 -8.82 -7.27 29.24
CA THR A 13 -9.02 -6.29 28.15
C THR A 13 -10.39 -6.44 27.51
N GLY A 14 -10.98 -5.35 27.04
CA GLY A 14 -12.28 -5.39 26.38
C GLY A 14 -12.98 -4.02 26.33
N THR A 15 -14.23 -4.04 25.93
CA THR A 15 -15.14 -2.90 26.11
C THR A 15 -15.55 -2.81 27.57
N ILE A 16 -15.99 -1.65 28.03
CA ILE A 16 -16.50 -1.48 29.40
C ILE A 16 -17.59 -2.50 29.75
N LYS A 17 -18.49 -2.78 28.81
CA LYS A 17 -19.56 -3.77 29.01
C LYS A 17 -19.06 -5.21 29.13
N GLN A 18 -17.98 -5.55 28.42
CA GLN A 18 -17.35 -6.87 28.53
C GLN A 18 -16.61 -7.03 29.86
N LEU A 19 -15.93 -5.97 30.29
CA LEU A 19 -15.19 -5.99 31.57
C LEU A 19 -16.12 -5.98 32.79
N PHE A 20 -17.28 -5.29 32.68
CA PHE A 20 -18.25 -5.14 33.76
C PHE A 20 -19.67 -5.47 33.27
N PRO A 21 -19.98 -6.73 32.97
CA PRO A 21 -21.24 -7.11 32.33
C PRO A 21 -22.49 -6.85 33.21
N ASN A 22 -22.30 -6.85 34.53
CA ASN A 22 -23.38 -6.66 35.50
C ASN A 22 -23.53 -5.20 35.99
N THR A 23 -22.77 -4.25 35.41
CA THR A 23 -22.80 -2.84 35.77
C THR A 23 -23.53 -2.04 34.70
N SER A 24 -24.46 -1.19 35.09
CA SER A 24 -25.16 -0.27 34.22
C SER A 24 -24.57 1.13 34.34
N PHE A 25 -24.25 1.75 33.24
CA PHE A 25 -23.69 3.11 33.19
C PHE A 25 -24.71 4.08 32.58
N ALA A 26 -24.87 5.24 33.16
CA ALA A 26 -25.70 6.30 32.62
C ALA A 26 -25.14 6.74 31.25
N GLY A 27 -25.96 6.70 30.21
CA GLY A 27 -25.52 6.98 28.84
C GLY A 27 -24.58 5.91 28.21
N GLY A 28 -24.45 4.74 28.85
CA GLY A 28 -23.65 3.63 28.34
C GLY A 28 -22.10 3.80 28.47
N VAL A 29 -21.66 4.87 29.16
CA VAL A 29 -20.24 5.22 29.33
C VAL A 29 -19.86 5.23 30.80
N ALA A 30 -18.82 4.50 31.19
CA ALA A 30 -18.25 4.59 32.53
C ALA A 30 -17.57 5.96 32.72
N ASN A 31 -17.88 6.62 33.85
CA ASN A 31 -17.23 7.89 34.20
C ASN A 31 -15.79 7.66 34.69
N GLU A 32 -15.00 8.73 34.78
CA GLU A 32 -13.58 8.66 35.16
C GLU A 32 -13.40 8.19 36.62
N GLU A 33 -14.33 8.52 37.52
CA GLU A 33 -14.28 8.09 38.91
C GLU A 33 -14.38 6.57 39.02
N PHE A 34 -15.33 5.95 38.28
CA PHE A 34 -15.44 4.49 38.20
C PHE A 34 -14.20 3.86 37.60
N LYS A 35 -13.72 4.41 36.46
CA LYS A 35 -12.51 3.87 35.82
C LYS A 35 -11.30 3.90 36.75
N THR A 36 -11.15 4.98 37.53
CA THR A 36 -10.06 5.10 38.51
C THR A 36 -10.22 4.09 39.65
N ALA A 37 -11.44 3.92 40.18
CA ALA A 37 -11.72 3.00 41.27
C ALA A 37 -11.50 1.52 40.87
N GLU A 38 -11.73 1.18 39.62
CA GLU A 38 -11.62 -0.19 39.11
C GLU A 38 -10.31 -0.43 38.33
N ASP A 39 -9.34 0.49 38.40
CA ASP A 39 -8.05 0.42 37.69
C ASP A 39 -8.20 0.27 36.16
N VAL A 40 -9.24 0.86 35.58
CA VAL A 40 -9.53 0.81 34.15
C VAL A 40 -8.79 1.90 33.42
N LYS A 41 -7.97 1.54 32.46
CA LYS A 41 -7.24 2.45 31.58
C LYS A 41 -7.68 2.27 30.13
N SER A 42 -7.69 3.36 29.37
CA SER A 42 -7.85 3.29 27.91
C SER A 42 -6.64 2.63 27.29
N VAL A 43 -6.87 1.72 26.33
CA VAL A 43 -5.80 1.16 25.51
C VAL A 43 -5.45 2.18 24.42
N VAL A 44 -4.19 2.57 24.38
CA VAL A 44 -3.61 3.35 23.28
C VAL A 44 -3.01 2.42 22.24
N HIS A 45 -2.62 2.95 21.09
CA HIS A 45 -2.00 2.17 20.02
C HIS A 45 -0.55 2.63 19.85
N SER A 46 0.36 1.70 19.64
CA SER A 46 1.70 2.01 19.15
C SER A 46 1.63 2.52 17.71
N GLU A 47 2.75 2.91 17.14
CA GLU A 47 2.79 3.41 15.78
C GLU A 47 2.22 2.39 14.77
N VAL A 48 1.27 2.82 13.96
CA VAL A 48 0.71 2.07 12.82
C VAL A 48 1.16 2.77 11.55
N LYS A 49 2.13 2.18 10.83
CA LYS A 49 2.63 2.74 9.57
C LYS A 49 1.64 2.48 8.42
N ASP A 50 1.79 3.26 7.34
CA ASP A 50 0.93 3.16 6.15
C ASP A 50 1.08 1.77 5.49
N GLN A 51 -0.03 1.04 5.42
CA GLN A 51 -0.09 -0.30 4.85
C GLN A 51 0.20 -0.34 3.33
N LYS A 52 0.23 0.79 2.65
CA LYS A 52 0.72 0.88 1.28
C LYS A 52 2.20 0.46 1.21
N TYR A 53 2.97 0.79 2.23
CA TYR A 53 4.43 0.65 2.29
C TYR A 53 4.90 -0.42 3.28
N TYR A 54 4.07 -0.79 4.25
CA TYR A 54 4.43 -1.71 5.33
C TYR A 54 3.41 -2.85 5.47
N PHE A 55 3.89 -4.00 5.87
CA PHE A 55 3.04 -5.04 6.45
C PHE A 55 2.87 -4.69 7.92
N VAL A 56 1.63 -4.44 8.32
CA VAL A 56 1.28 -4.10 9.70
C VAL A 56 0.60 -5.31 10.33
N THR A 57 1.19 -5.83 11.39
CA THR A 57 0.64 -6.97 12.13
C THR A 57 0.30 -6.52 13.54
N GLU A 58 -0.93 -6.79 13.96
CA GLU A 58 -1.38 -6.54 15.31
C GLU A 58 -0.76 -7.55 16.27
N GLY A 59 -0.16 -7.06 17.35
CA GLY A 59 0.44 -7.84 18.42
C GLY A 59 -0.44 -7.89 19.66
N ASN A 60 0.17 -8.15 20.80
CA ASN A 60 -0.53 -8.16 22.09
C ASN A 60 -0.68 -6.73 22.65
N ILE A 61 -1.57 -6.58 23.64
CA ILE A 61 -1.63 -5.38 24.47
C ILE A 61 -0.61 -5.54 25.60
N GLU A 62 0.31 -4.61 25.71
CA GLU A 62 1.39 -4.60 26.68
C GLU A 62 1.37 -3.30 27.50
N LEU A 63 1.95 -3.33 28.70
CA LEU A 63 2.16 -2.13 29.48
C LEU A 63 3.44 -1.43 29.04
N VAL A 64 3.29 -0.25 28.45
CA VAL A 64 4.39 0.65 28.11
C VAL A 64 4.30 1.87 29.03
N ASP A 65 5.28 2.05 29.89
CA ASP A 65 5.30 3.13 30.91
C ASP A 65 4.02 3.18 31.76
N GLY A 66 3.45 2.02 32.09
CA GLY A 66 2.22 1.89 32.88
C GLY A 66 0.92 2.21 32.11
N VAL A 67 1.00 2.38 30.78
CA VAL A 67 -0.14 2.59 29.88
C VAL A 67 -0.37 1.32 29.05
N PRO A 68 -1.58 0.74 29.07
CA PRO A 68 -1.92 -0.37 28.19
C PRO A 68 -1.82 0.05 26.72
N THR A 69 -0.93 -0.56 25.97
CA THR A 69 -0.64 -0.19 24.58
C THR A 69 -0.80 -1.40 23.68
N GLN A 70 -1.73 -1.31 22.72
CA GLN A 70 -1.83 -2.27 21.63
C GLN A 70 -0.58 -2.15 20.77
N GLN A 71 0.19 -3.23 20.68
CA GLN A 71 1.42 -3.25 19.88
C GLN A 71 1.12 -3.55 18.42
N TYR A 72 1.87 -2.91 17.53
CA TYR A 72 1.89 -3.21 16.10
C TYR A 72 3.32 -3.38 15.62
N THR A 73 3.55 -4.42 14.83
CA THR A 73 4.80 -4.62 14.12
C THR A 73 4.68 -4.10 12.70
N ASN A 74 5.59 -3.23 12.29
CA ASN A 74 5.62 -2.62 10.97
C ASN A 74 6.83 -3.16 10.19
N ALA A 75 6.62 -4.17 9.34
CA ALA A 75 7.66 -4.72 8.48
C ALA A 75 7.63 -4.02 7.11
N ALA A 76 8.73 -3.41 6.70
CA ALA A 76 8.84 -2.74 5.41
C ALA A 76 8.59 -3.73 4.26
N LYS A 77 7.78 -3.32 3.28
CA LYS A 77 7.62 -4.07 2.02
C LYS A 77 8.90 -3.94 1.20
N ARG A 78 9.13 -4.91 0.35
CA ARG A 78 10.31 -4.96 -0.52
C ARG A 78 10.30 -3.82 -1.54
N LEU A 79 11.45 -3.18 -1.74
CA LEU A 79 11.63 -2.12 -2.73
C LEU A 79 11.79 -2.66 -4.14
N GLU A 80 12.66 -3.65 -4.30
CA GLU A 80 13.05 -4.21 -5.59
C GLU A 80 12.17 -5.40 -5.99
N ASP A 81 12.10 -5.66 -7.27
CA ASP A 81 11.45 -6.85 -7.81
C ASP A 81 12.23 -8.11 -7.42
N GLU A 82 11.53 -9.22 -7.35
CA GLU A 82 12.10 -10.51 -7.02
C GLU A 82 11.46 -11.61 -7.87
N ASP A 83 12.26 -12.56 -8.30
CA ASP A 83 11.77 -13.77 -8.97
C ASP A 83 10.75 -14.50 -8.07
N ALA A 84 9.54 -14.73 -8.58
CA ALA A 84 8.53 -15.48 -7.86
C ALA A 84 8.92 -16.97 -7.81
N LYS A 85 8.81 -17.56 -6.62
CA LYS A 85 9.15 -18.98 -6.38
C LYS A 85 7.98 -19.69 -5.71
N ASP A 86 7.92 -21.01 -5.93
CA ASP A 86 7.02 -21.89 -5.18
C ASP A 86 7.57 -22.19 -3.78
N ASP A 87 6.82 -22.98 -3.00
CA ASP A 87 7.18 -23.36 -1.62
C ASP A 87 8.47 -24.22 -1.55
N ASP A 88 8.85 -24.85 -2.66
CA ASP A 88 10.08 -25.64 -2.78
C ASP A 88 11.26 -24.79 -3.27
N GLY A 89 11.05 -23.49 -3.56
CA GLY A 89 12.07 -22.57 -4.02
C GLY A 89 12.32 -22.56 -5.52
N ASN A 90 11.51 -23.28 -6.32
CA ASN A 90 11.65 -23.30 -7.77
C ASN A 90 11.08 -22.02 -8.39
N GLN A 91 11.73 -21.53 -9.45
CA GLN A 91 11.28 -20.37 -10.20
C GLN A 91 9.92 -20.62 -10.84
N LEU A 92 8.98 -19.71 -10.61
CA LEU A 92 7.69 -19.67 -11.29
C LEU A 92 7.79 -18.89 -12.62
N TYR A 93 7.00 -19.34 -13.60
CA TYR A 93 6.95 -18.73 -14.93
C TYR A 93 5.54 -18.31 -15.29
N VAL A 94 5.42 -17.31 -16.17
CA VAL A 94 4.14 -16.91 -16.73
C VAL A 94 3.54 -18.09 -17.48
N GLN A 95 2.27 -18.40 -17.18
CA GLN A 95 1.57 -19.50 -17.84
C GLN A 95 0.93 -19.00 -19.13
N VAL A 96 1.14 -19.72 -20.22
CA VAL A 96 0.53 -19.47 -21.53
C VAL A 96 -0.23 -20.68 -22.02
N TRP A 97 -1.28 -20.45 -22.80
CA TRP A 97 -2.01 -21.54 -23.41
C TRP A 97 -1.29 -22.08 -24.64
N ASP A 98 -0.87 -23.35 -24.59
CA ASP A 98 -0.34 -24.08 -25.75
C ASP A 98 -1.45 -24.91 -26.38
N ALA A 99 -1.99 -24.45 -27.49
CA ALA A 99 -3.09 -25.10 -28.20
C ALA A 99 -2.67 -26.39 -28.93
N ASP A 100 -1.39 -26.52 -29.23
CA ASP A 100 -0.84 -27.67 -29.96
C ASP A 100 -0.36 -28.80 -29.04
N TYR A 101 -0.38 -28.56 -27.72
CA TYR A 101 -0.02 -29.59 -26.75
C TYR A 101 -0.94 -30.81 -26.88
N ASP A 102 -0.35 -31.96 -27.20
CA ASP A 102 -1.06 -33.24 -27.25
C ASP A 102 -0.71 -34.06 -26.00
N ASN A 103 -1.70 -34.34 -25.17
CA ASN A 103 -1.53 -35.16 -23.98
C ASN A 103 -1.50 -36.68 -24.25
N GLY A 104 -1.48 -37.10 -25.53
CA GLY A 104 -1.45 -38.49 -25.96
C GLY A 104 -2.79 -39.24 -25.86
N ALA A 105 -3.86 -38.58 -25.37
CA ALA A 105 -5.18 -39.22 -25.17
C ALA A 105 -6.18 -38.86 -26.27
N GLY A 106 -5.84 -38.06 -27.25
CA GLY A 106 -6.65 -37.77 -28.46
C GLY A 106 -7.91 -36.96 -28.24
N LYS A 107 -8.22 -36.48 -27.04
CA LYS A 107 -9.48 -35.80 -26.72
C LYS A 107 -9.34 -34.35 -26.26
N ASP A 108 -8.27 -33.97 -25.57
CA ASP A 108 -8.10 -32.63 -25.06
C ASP A 108 -6.80 -32.04 -25.58
N LYS A 109 -6.89 -31.30 -26.69
CA LYS A 109 -5.78 -30.51 -27.19
C LYS A 109 -5.72 -29.21 -26.40
N GLY A 110 -4.49 -28.82 -26.07
CA GLY A 110 -4.18 -27.60 -25.37
C GLY A 110 -4.03 -27.78 -23.87
N LYS A 111 -3.09 -27.04 -23.31
CA LYS A 111 -2.73 -27.01 -21.89
C LYS A 111 -2.04 -25.70 -21.55
N MET A 112 -2.18 -25.27 -20.29
CA MET A 112 -1.32 -24.22 -19.75
C MET A 112 0.09 -24.77 -19.55
N VAL A 113 1.06 -24.09 -20.14
CA VAL A 113 2.49 -24.43 -20.03
C VAL A 113 3.27 -23.22 -19.56
N ASN A 114 4.43 -23.46 -18.95
CA ASN A 114 5.34 -22.38 -18.61
C ASN A 114 5.88 -21.72 -19.89
N SER A 115 5.77 -20.40 -19.98
CA SER A 115 6.51 -19.63 -20.98
C SER A 115 8.00 -19.54 -20.61
N SER A 116 8.80 -18.88 -21.43
CA SER A 116 10.18 -18.51 -21.08
C SER A 116 10.26 -17.30 -20.14
N GLU A 117 9.14 -16.62 -19.90
CA GLU A 117 9.07 -15.42 -19.07
C GLU A 117 8.88 -15.79 -17.59
N LYS A 118 9.81 -15.32 -16.75
CA LYS A 118 9.72 -15.52 -15.31
C LYS A 118 8.55 -14.73 -14.71
N LEU A 119 7.85 -15.34 -13.80
CA LEU A 119 6.89 -14.62 -12.94
C LEU A 119 7.68 -13.82 -11.91
N ILE A 120 7.34 -12.52 -11.81
CA ILE A 120 8.03 -11.57 -10.93
C ILE A 120 7.06 -11.08 -9.86
N ASN A 121 7.46 -11.12 -8.62
CA ASN A 121 6.83 -10.41 -7.52
C ASN A 121 7.34 -8.96 -7.55
N GLN A 122 6.48 -8.04 -7.98
CA GLN A 122 6.86 -6.63 -8.09
C GLN A 122 7.18 -6.01 -6.73
N GLY A 123 8.28 -5.27 -6.67
CA GLY A 123 8.66 -4.43 -5.55
C GLY A 123 7.93 -3.08 -5.58
N LEU A 124 8.05 -2.32 -4.49
CA LEU A 124 7.41 -1.01 -4.38
C LEU A 124 7.88 -0.03 -5.46
N LYS A 125 9.16 -0.07 -5.87
CA LYS A 125 9.69 0.83 -6.91
C LYS A 125 8.96 0.63 -8.24
N THR A 126 8.78 -0.60 -8.67
CA THR A 126 8.06 -0.91 -9.91
C THR A 126 6.59 -0.50 -9.83
N VAL A 127 5.93 -0.80 -8.72
CA VAL A 127 4.53 -0.41 -8.50
C VAL A 127 4.35 1.11 -8.49
N MET A 128 5.21 1.86 -7.77
CA MET A 128 5.13 3.32 -7.69
C MET A 128 5.49 3.99 -9.02
N THR A 129 6.48 3.47 -9.74
CA THR A 129 6.82 3.96 -11.09
C THR A 129 5.65 3.78 -12.05
N SER A 130 4.98 2.64 -12.02
CA SER A 130 3.78 2.39 -12.85
C SER A 130 2.65 3.37 -12.48
N GLN A 131 2.42 3.63 -11.20
CA GLN A 131 1.42 4.59 -10.74
C GLN A 131 1.73 6.03 -11.21
N VAL A 132 2.99 6.45 -11.14
CA VAL A 132 3.45 7.77 -11.60
C VAL A 132 3.22 7.91 -13.12
N LYS A 133 3.57 6.89 -13.90
CA LYS A 133 3.33 6.86 -15.36
C LYS A 133 1.85 6.91 -15.71
N GLU A 134 1.02 6.16 -15.00
CA GLU A 134 -0.43 6.18 -15.20
C GLU A 134 -1.02 7.56 -14.90
N THR A 135 -0.56 8.22 -13.83
CA THR A 135 -0.95 9.59 -13.50
C THR A 135 -0.56 10.55 -14.63
N ALA A 136 0.68 10.50 -15.10
CA ALA A 136 1.16 11.33 -16.21
C ALA A 136 0.34 11.10 -17.48
N ASN A 137 0.08 9.84 -17.83
CA ASN A 137 -0.76 9.47 -18.99
C ASN A 137 -2.18 10.03 -18.87
N THR A 138 -2.79 9.93 -17.68
CA THR A 138 -4.13 10.49 -17.42
C THR A 138 -4.17 12.00 -17.59
N LEU A 139 -3.14 12.71 -17.13
CA LEU A 139 -3.01 14.16 -17.28
C LEU A 139 -2.81 14.57 -18.75
N LEU A 140 -1.99 13.84 -19.50
CA LEU A 140 -1.68 14.11 -20.91
C LEU A 140 -2.82 13.77 -21.86
N ALA A 141 -3.58 12.70 -21.57
CA ALA A 141 -4.66 12.18 -22.43
C ALA A 141 -5.72 13.24 -22.80
N LYS A 142 -5.99 14.17 -21.86
CA LYS A 142 -6.95 15.27 -22.09
C LYS A 142 -6.58 16.17 -23.27
N THR A 143 -5.31 16.28 -23.59
CA THR A 143 -4.76 17.17 -24.63
C THR A 143 -4.12 16.43 -25.79
N ASP A 144 -4.11 15.10 -25.83
CA ASP A 144 -3.48 14.29 -26.89
C ASP A 144 -4.09 14.54 -28.26
N TRP A 145 -5.39 14.82 -28.32
CA TRP A 145 -6.05 15.20 -29.57
C TRP A 145 -5.43 16.45 -30.22
N MET A 146 -4.85 17.38 -29.44
CA MET A 146 -4.18 18.57 -29.98
C MET A 146 -2.85 18.18 -30.62
N VAL A 147 -2.16 17.18 -30.12
CA VAL A 147 -0.92 16.63 -30.71
C VAL A 147 -1.26 15.98 -32.07
N ILE A 148 -2.29 15.15 -32.10
CA ILE A 148 -2.77 14.49 -33.32
C ILE A 148 -3.17 15.56 -34.34
N ARG A 149 -3.97 16.57 -33.95
CA ARG A 149 -4.39 17.67 -34.83
C ARG A 149 -3.18 18.45 -35.36
N LYS A 150 -2.14 18.69 -34.52
CA LYS A 150 -0.91 19.36 -35.00
C LYS A 150 -0.24 18.54 -36.08
N TYR A 151 -0.15 17.21 -35.88
CA TYR A 151 0.49 16.33 -36.86
C TYR A 151 -0.32 16.22 -38.19
N GLU A 152 -1.62 16.05 -38.10
CA GLU A 152 -2.48 15.82 -39.29
C GLU A 152 -2.81 17.09 -40.10
N ARG A 153 -2.93 18.23 -39.40
CA ARG A 153 -3.47 19.48 -40.00
C ARG A 153 -2.57 20.68 -39.87
N ASP A 154 -1.37 20.50 -39.27
CA ASP A 154 -0.42 21.58 -38.94
C ASP A 154 -1.00 22.72 -38.10
N VAL A 155 -2.04 22.43 -37.27
CA VAL A 155 -2.63 23.39 -36.36
C VAL A 155 -1.81 23.43 -35.06
N ALA A 156 -1.21 24.58 -34.74
CA ALA A 156 -0.36 24.74 -33.58
C ALA A 156 -1.07 24.36 -32.26
N ILE A 157 -0.34 23.69 -31.36
CA ILE A 157 -0.79 23.47 -29.98
C ILE A 157 -0.71 24.83 -29.27
N PRO A 158 -1.73 25.26 -28.50
CA PRO A 158 -1.66 26.47 -27.70
C PRO A 158 -0.43 26.43 -26.75
N SER A 159 0.25 27.56 -26.63
CA SER A 159 1.50 27.63 -25.84
C SER A 159 1.32 27.20 -24.38
N ALA A 160 0.20 27.57 -23.76
CA ALA A 160 -0.12 27.16 -22.39
C ALA A 160 -0.22 25.62 -22.27
N THR A 161 -0.92 24.97 -23.25
CA THR A 161 -1.01 23.51 -23.28
C THR A 161 0.34 22.85 -23.51
N ALA A 162 1.18 23.41 -24.41
CA ALA A 162 2.52 22.87 -24.62
C ALA A 162 3.39 22.97 -23.36
N THR A 163 3.33 24.09 -22.65
CA THR A 163 4.02 24.28 -21.36
C THR A 163 3.52 23.31 -20.30
N TYR A 164 2.19 23.16 -20.17
CA TYR A 164 1.60 22.20 -19.24
C TYR A 164 2.08 20.79 -19.52
N ARG A 165 2.02 20.33 -20.76
CA ARG A 165 2.46 18.98 -21.18
C ARG A 165 3.93 18.75 -20.88
N ALA A 166 4.79 19.72 -21.17
CA ALA A 166 6.22 19.66 -20.84
C ALA A 166 6.44 19.53 -19.34
N ALA A 167 5.72 20.27 -18.52
CA ALA A 167 5.81 20.20 -17.07
C ALA A 167 5.35 18.83 -16.52
N VAL A 168 4.27 18.21 -17.05
CA VAL A 168 3.83 16.86 -16.69
C VAL A 168 4.93 15.83 -17.00
N ILE A 169 5.54 15.91 -18.19
CA ILE A 169 6.59 14.97 -18.60
C ILE A 169 7.84 15.15 -17.70
N THR A 170 8.20 16.39 -17.37
CA THR A 170 9.34 16.69 -16.50
C THR A 170 9.13 16.15 -15.10
N GLU A 171 7.92 16.34 -14.52
CA GLU A 171 7.63 15.83 -13.18
C GLU A 171 7.59 14.30 -13.16
N CYS A 172 7.04 13.66 -14.19
CA CYS A 172 7.08 12.20 -14.32
C CYS A 172 8.53 11.67 -14.31
N ALA A 173 9.40 12.24 -15.15
CA ALA A 173 10.80 11.82 -15.22
C ALA A 173 11.57 12.06 -13.90
N ARG A 174 11.27 13.18 -13.21
CA ARG A 174 11.84 13.50 -11.89
C ARG A 174 11.45 12.44 -10.88
N LEU A 175 10.15 12.09 -10.83
CA LEU A 175 9.62 11.06 -9.91
C LEU A 175 10.18 9.68 -10.22
N GLU A 176 10.24 9.25 -11.49
CA GLU A 176 10.84 7.98 -11.87
C GLU A 176 12.30 7.87 -11.39
N THR A 177 13.09 8.93 -11.58
CA THR A 177 14.47 8.99 -11.11
C THR A 177 14.56 8.93 -9.58
N ALA A 178 13.72 9.69 -8.88
CA ALA A 178 13.72 9.73 -7.42
C ALA A 178 13.27 8.40 -6.80
N ILE A 179 12.26 7.74 -7.38
CA ILE A 179 11.82 6.38 -6.99
C ILE A 179 12.97 5.39 -7.17
N GLY A 180 13.65 5.41 -8.32
CA GLY A 180 14.79 4.53 -8.59
C GLY A 180 15.92 4.68 -7.56
N ASN A 181 16.17 5.92 -7.10
CA ASN A 181 17.23 6.25 -6.14
C ASN A 181 16.83 6.08 -4.66
N ALA A 182 15.56 5.78 -4.36
CA ALA A 182 15.13 5.57 -2.97
C ALA A 182 15.88 4.39 -2.34
N SER A 183 16.53 4.63 -1.19
CA SER A 183 17.35 3.64 -0.48
C SER A 183 16.56 2.71 0.41
N ASP A 184 15.39 3.18 0.88
CA ASP A 184 14.49 2.47 1.78
C ASP A 184 13.03 2.91 1.56
N VAL A 185 12.13 2.29 2.30
CA VAL A 185 10.69 2.51 2.15
C VAL A 185 10.27 3.91 2.62
N ASP A 186 10.91 4.46 3.65
CA ASP A 186 10.60 5.80 4.14
C ASP A 186 11.06 6.87 3.14
N ALA A 187 12.23 6.69 2.51
CA ALA A 187 12.70 7.53 1.41
C ALA A 187 11.75 7.46 0.20
N LEU A 188 11.30 6.26 -0.18
CA LEU A 188 10.32 6.08 -1.26
C LEU A 188 9.00 6.78 -0.93
N LYS A 189 8.52 6.64 0.30
CA LYS A 189 7.31 7.33 0.77
C LYS A 189 7.47 8.84 0.65
N ALA A 190 8.60 9.40 1.08
CA ALA A 190 8.88 10.84 0.98
C ALA A 190 8.83 11.33 -0.47
N VAL A 191 9.36 10.56 -1.44
CA VAL A 191 9.26 10.87 -2.87
C VAL A 191 7.80 10.90 -3.33
N MET A 192 7.01 9.91 -2.92
CA MET A 192 5.59 9.82 -3.32
C MET A 192 4.73 10.91 -2.67
N ASP A 193 5.06 11.35 -1.47
CA ASP A 193 4.38 12.45 -0.78
C ASP A 193 4.76 13.83 -1.38
N ALA A 194 5.93 13.94 -2.02
CA ALA A 194 6.46 15.17 -2.64
C ALA A 194 6.14 15.30 -4.13
N GLN A 195 5.07 14.65 -4.63
CA GLN A 195 4.61 14.83 -6.00
C GLN A 195 4.06 16.24 -6.22
N ASP A 196 4.49 16.89 -7.30
CA ASP A 196 4.05 18.25 -7.66
C ASP A 196 3.57 18.29 -9.11
N TRP A 197 2.42 17.68 -9.35
CA TRP A 197 1.81 17.65 -10.67
C TRP A 197 1.27 19.02 -11.07
N PRO A 198 1.60 19.50 -12.29
CA PRO A 198 1.11 20.78 -12.77
C PRO A 198 -0.43 20.76 -12.92
N LYS A 199 -1.04 21.91 -12.64
CA LYS A 199 -2.48 22.11 -12.86
C LYS A 199 -2.72 22.60 -14.28
N GLU A 200 -3.75 22.06 -14.90
CA GLU A 200 -4.24 22.57 -16.18
C GLU A 200 -4.77 23.99 -15.94
N GLY A 201 -4.23 24.97 -16.69
CA GLY A 201 -4.62 26.38 -16.60
C GLY A 201 -5.85 26.69 -17.47
#